data_06357188cb0c8be413cca6d1ab30b16b
#
_entry.id   06357188cb0c8be413cca6d1ab30b16b
#
_cell.length_a   1.000
_cell.length_b   1.000
_cell.length_c   1.000
_cell.angle_alpha   90.00
_cell.angle_beta   90.00
_cell.angle_gamma   90.00
#
_symmetry.space_group_name_H-M   'P 1'
#
loop_
_entity.id
_entity.type
_entity.pdbx_description
1 polymer ?
#
loop_
_entity_poly.entity_id
_entity_poly.type
_entity_poly.pdbx_seq_one_letter_code
_entity_poly.pdbx_strand_id
1 'polypeptide(L)'
;MSKVSVVVPVYNVEDYLEKCLDSLIHQTLEEIEILCVDDGSTDHSNELLYIYKNRDPRIQVLEKPNGGLSDARNYGMKFATSPYILFVDSDDFLEPQALEKAAAKLDETGADLVIFDVYQYFMKTQTKEVIA
;
A
#
# COMPACT_ATOMS: atom_id res chain seq x y z
N MET A 1 -16.07 -2.07 -7.31
CA MET A 1 -14.90 -2.37 -8.15
C MET A 1 -13.75 -1.44 -7.79
N SER A 2 -12.57 -1.99 -7.58
CA SER A 2 -11.43 -1.17 -7.16
C SER A 2 -10.81 -0.42 -8.33
N LYS A 3 -10.35 0.79 -8.05
CA LYS A 3 -9.60 1.59 -9.02
C LYS A 3 -8.11 1.46 -8.83
N VAL A 4 -7.66 1.29 -7.60
CA VAL A 4 -6.24 1.17 -7.25
C VAL A 4 -6.04 -0.04 -6.38
N SER A 5 -5.04 -0.85 -6.71
CA SER A 5 -4.55 -1.92 -5.85
C SER A 5 -3.31 -1.42 -5.15
N VAL A 6 -3.35 -1.38 -3.83
CA VAL A 6 -2.22 -0.94 -3.02
C VAL A 6 -1.51 -2.17 -2.48
N VAL A 7 -0.25 -2.34 -2.86
CA VAL A 7 0.57 -3.47 -2.42
C VAL A 7 1.46 -3.00 -1.28
N VAL A 8 1.31 -3.62 -0.13
CA VAL A 8 2.04 -3.25 1.09
C VAL A 8 2.88 -4.44 1.54
N PRO A 9 4.19 -4.44 1.25
CA PRO A 9 5.06 -5.49 1.78
C PRO A 9 5.23 -5.32 3.28
N VAL A 10 5.14 -6.41 4.02
CA VAL A 10 5.21 -6.39 5.48
C VAL A 10 6.24 -7.38 5.96
N TYR A 11 7.23 -6.90 6.72
CA TYR A 11 8.20 -7.78 7.36
C TYR A 11 8.72 -7.11 8.63
N ASN A 12 8.30 -7.63 9.78
CA ASN A 12 8.75 -7.17 11.10
C ASN A 12 8.67 -5.65 11.26
N VAL A 13 7.47 -5.09 11.05
CA VAL A 13 7.21 -3.65 11.12
C VAL A 13 6.11 -3.32 12.12
N GLU A 14 5.99 -4.10 13.18
CA GLU A 14 4.89 -3.91 14.13
C GLU A 14 4.81 -2.49 14.70
N ASP A 15 5.94 -1.81 14.83
CA ASP A 15 5.96 -0.45 15.38
C ASP A 15 5.42 0.60 14.41
N TYR A 16 5.34 0.30 13.12
CA TYR A 16 4.97 1.26 12.09
C TYR A 16 3.70 0.90 11.34
N LEU A 17 3.32 -0.37 11.40
CA LEU A 17 2.29 -0.92 10.53
C LEU A 17 0.92 -0.26 10.74
N GLU A 18 0.55 0.02 11.98
CA GLU A 18 -0.76 0.61 12.24
C GLU A 18 -0.91 1.97 11.59
N LYS A 19 0.12 2.79 11.65
CA LYS A 19 0.08 4.12 11.04
C LYS A 19 -0.07 4.01 9.53
N CYS A 20 0.64 3.07 8.93
CA CYS A 20 0.54 2.81 7.49
C CYS A 20 -0.88 2.40 7.12
N LEU A 21 -1.42 1.40 7.79
CA LEU A 21 -2.75 0.88 7.48
C LEU A 21 -3.84 1.91 7.75
N ASP A 22 -3.74 2.65 8.85
CA ASP A 22 -4.69 3.72 9.14
C ASP A 22 -4.72 4.74 8.01
N SER A 23 -3.56 5.10 7.47
CA SER A 23 -3.49 6.06 6.39
C SER A 23 -4.15 5.53 5.11
N LEU A 24 -4.14 4.23 4.91
CA LEU A 24 -4.74 3.62 3.73
C LEU A 24 -6.25 3.48 3.86
N ILE A 25 -6.75 3.07 5.02
CA ILE A 25 -8.19 2.90 5.18
C ILE A 25 -8.93 4.24 5.25
N HIS A 26 -8.23 5.32 5.53
CA HIS A 26 -8.82 6.67 5.60
C HIS A 26 -8.59 7.49 4.33
N GLN A 27 -8.18 6.87 3.25
CA GLN A 27 -8.01 7.58 1.98
C GLN A 27 -9.36 8.09 1.46
N THR A 28 -9.33 9.27 0.83
CA THR A 28 -10.54 9.83 0.22
C THR A 28 -11.01 9.02 -0.97
N LEU A 29 -10.09 8.34 -1.66
CA LEU A 29 -10.47 7.39 -2.69
C LEU A 29 -10.85 6.08 -2.00
N GLU A 30 -12.13 5.74 -2.04
CA GLU A 30 -12.65 4.56 -1.35
C GLU A 30 -12.51 3.27 -2.15
N GLU A 31 -12.44 3.38 -3.46
CA GLU A 31 -12.44 2.23 -4.37
C GLU A 31 -11.02 1.67 -4.52
N ILE A 32 -10.52 1.11 -3.45
CA ILE A 32 -9.18 0.52 -3.41
C ILE A 32 -9.23 -0.88 -2.84
N GLU A 33 -8.28 -1.71 -3.24
CA GLU A 33 -7.99 -2.95 -2.54
C GLU A 33 -6.61 -2.84 -1.94
N ILE A 34 -6.44 -3.35 -0.74
CA ILE A 34 -5.19 -3.25 0.01
C ILE A 34 -4.62 -4.66 0.16
N LEU A 35 -3.53 -4.91 -0.52
CA LEU A 35 -2.90 -6.23 -0.55
C LEU A 35 -1.68 -6.20 0.36
N CYS A 36 -1.83 -6.71 1.57
CA CYS A 36 -0.75 -6.76 2.54
C CYS A 36 -0.02 -8.09 2.40
N VAL A 37 1.22 -8.03 1.99
CA VAL A 37 2.03 -9.24 1.78
C VAL A 37 2.91 -9.45 2.99
N ASP A 38 2.58 -10.42 3.81
CA ASP A 38 3.39 -10.76 4.98
C ASP A 38 4.52 -11.68 4.53
N ASP A 39 5.71 -11.13 4.50
CA ASP A 39 6.91 -11.81 4.02
C ASP A 39 7.61 -12.58 5.13
N GLY A 40 6.82 -13.37 5.86
CA GLY A 40 7.35 -14.23 6.91
C GLY A 40 7.70 -13.51 8.21
N SER A 41 6.88 -12.51 8.61
CA SER A 41 7.15 -11.78 9.85
C SER A 41 7.19 -12.69 11.06
N THR A 42 8.10 -12.39 11.98
CA THR A 42 8.27 -13.13 13.23
C THR A 42 7.82 -12.33 14.44
N ASP A 43 7.42 -11.07 14.25
CA ASP A 43 6.88 -10.21 15.30
C ASP A 43 5.35 -10.24 15.27
N HIS A 44 4.69 -9.20 15.78
CA HIS A 44 3.24 -9.12 15.82
C HIS A 44 2.61 -8.51 14.56
N SER A 45 3.40 -8.29 13.51
CA SER A 45 2.88 -7.71 12.26
C SER A 45 1.74 -8.53 11.68
N ASN A 46 1.89 -9.86 11.64
CA ASN A 46 0.84 -10.72 11.10
C ASN A 46 -0.48 -10.57 11.86
N GLU A 47 -0.41 -10.51 13.19
CA GLU A 47 -1.61 -10.35 14.01
C GLU A 47 -2.31 -9.02 13.71
N LEU A 48 -1.53 -7.95 13.57
CA LEU A 48 -2.08 -6.63 13.25
C LEU A 48 -2.79 -6.64 11.90
N LEU A 49 -2.23 -7.33 10.92
CA LEU A 49 -2.86 -7.42 9.60
C LEU A 49 -4.26 -8.03 9.70
N TYR A 50 -4.41 -9.09 10.47
CA TYR A 50 -5.72 -9.74 10.61
C TYR A 50 -6.69 -8.90 11.43
N ILE A 51 -6.21 -8.13 12.39
CA ILE A 51 -7.05 -7.19 13.13
C ILE A 51 -7.62 -6.16 12.17
N TYR A 52 -6.77 -5.60 11.30
CA TYR A 52 -7.21 -4.60 10.34
C TYR A 52 -8.10 -5.19 9.25
N LYS A 53 -7.83 -6.42 8.83
CA LYS A 53 -8.69 -7.10 7.88
C LYS A 53 -10.11 -7.24 8.41
N ASN A 54 -10.25 -7.52 9.70
CA ASN A 54 -11.57 -7.65 10.31
C ASN A 54 -12.30 -6.30 10.39
N ARG A 55 -11.56 -5.20 10.43
CA ARG A 55 -12.15 -3.86 10.46
C ARG A 55 -12.53 -3.35 9.07
N ASP A 56 -11.76 -3.74 8.05
CA ASP A 56 -11.94 -3.22 6.70
C ASP A 56 -11.80 -4.38 5.70
N PRO A 57 -12.90 -4.76 5.04
CA PRO A 57 -12.89 -5.91 4.12
C PRO A 57 -12.07 -5.68 2.85
N ARG A 58 -11.64 -4.44 2.60
CA ARG A 58 -10.78 -4.18 1.45
C ARG A 58 -9.36 -4.68 1.65
N ILE A 59 -8.99 -5.01 2.89
CA ILE A 59 -7.67 -5.53 3.21
C ILE A 59 -7.64 -7.03 2.99
N GLN A 60 -6.66 -7.48 2.21
CA GLN A 60 -6.37 -8.89 2.01
C GLN A 60 -4.99 -9.17 2.57
N VAL A 61 -4.85 -10.28 3.28
CA VAL A 61 -3.57 -10.69 3.85
C VAL A 61 -3.04 -11.84 3.04
N LEU A 62 -1.87 -11.65 2.44
CA LEU A 62 -1.21 -12.65 1.63
C LEU A 62 0.07 -13.07 2.36
N GLU A 63 0.15 -14.31 2.77
CA GLU A 63 1.29 -14.82 3.52
C GLU A 63 2.22 -15.61 2.64
N LYS A 64 3.52 -15.44 2.84
CA LYS A 64 4.52 -16.17 2.08
C LYS A 64 5.78 -16.34 2.93
N PRO A 65 6.63 -17.34 2.63
CA PRO A 65 7.92 -17.44 3.27
C PRO A 65 8.78 -16.24 2.96
N ASN A 66 9.65 -15.85 3.88
CA ASN A 66 10.52 -14.70 3.70
C ASN A 66 11.36 -14.85 2.42
N GLY A 67 11.28 -13.86 1.57
CA GLY A 67 12.01 -13.82 0.30
C GLY A 67 12.55 -12.45 -0.06
N GLY A 68 12.28 -11.45 0.78
CA GLY A 68 12.77 -10.11 0.57
C GLY A 68 11.72 -9.17 -0.04
N LEU A 69 12.07 -7.89 -0.05
CA LEU A 69 11.15 -6.82 -0.46
C LEU A 69 10.66 -6.97 -1.89
N SER A 70 11.59 -7.19 -2.82
CA SER A 70 11.21 -7.33 -4.24
C SER A 70 10.31 -8.54 -4.47
N ASP A 71 10.60 -9.63 -3.78
CA ASP A 71 9.78 -10.84 -3.87
C ASP A 71 8.37 -10.59 -3.33
N ALA A 72 8.27 -9.87 -2.22
CA ALA A 72 6.97 -9.54 -1.63
C ALA A 72 6.16 -8.64 -2.55
N ARG A 73 6.78 -7.64 -3.15
CA ARG A 73 6.11 -6.77 -4.12
C ARG A 73 5.60 -7.55 -5.32
N ASN A 74 6.44 -8.41 -5.88
CA ASN A 74 6.04 -9.24 -7.02
C ASN A 74 4.91 -10.17 -6.66
N TYR A 75 4.95 -10.73 -5.46
CA TYR A 75 3.90 -11.62 -5.00
C TYR A 75 2.56 -10.87 -4.92
N GLY A 76 2.57 -9.68 -4.33
CA GLY A 76 1.36 -8.86 -4.23
C GLY A 76 0.79 -8.49 -5.60
N MET A 77 1.66 -8.18 -6.55
CA MET A 77 1.21 -7.83 -7.90
C MET A 77 0.40 -8.93 -8.56
N LYS A 78 0.67 -10.18 -8.26
CA LYS A 78 -0.06 -11.30 -8.85
C LYS A 78 -1.54 -11.30 -8.47
N PHE A 79 -1.88 -10.69 -7.35
CA PHE A 79 -3.24 -10.67 -6.84
C PHE A 79 -3.96 -9.36 -7.10
N ALA A 80 -3.26 -8.38 -7.67
CA ALA A 80 -3.87 -7.08 -7.94
C ALA A 80 -4.89 -7.20 -9.06
N THR A 81 -6.09 -6.65 -8.83
CA THR A 81 -7.19 -6.73 -9.78
C THR A 81 -7.57 -5.39 -10.37
N SER A 82 -6.98 -4.31 -9.86
CA SER A 82 -7.34 -2.95 -10.29
C SER A 82 -6.50 -2.51 -11.47
N PRO A 83 -6.98 -1.52 -12.26
CA PRO A 83 -6.19 -0.99 -13.37
C PRO A 83 -4.92 -0.28 -12.94
N TYR A 84 -4.87 0.23 -11.70
CA TYR A 84 -3.68 0.91 -11.19
C TYR A 84 -3.14 0.20 -9.98
N ILE A 85 -1.81 0.17 -9.87
CA ILE A 85 -1.10 -0.48 -8.77
C ILE A 85 -0.18 0.55 -8.12
N LEU A 86 -0.23 0.62 -6.79
CA LEU A 86 0.64 1.48 -6.02
C LEU A 86 1.35 0.64 -4.96
N PHE A 87 2.66 0.84 -4.82
CA PHE A 87 3.44 0.19 -3.77
C PHE A 87 3.64 1.16 -2.62
N VAL A 88 3.33 0.72 -1.41
CA VAL A 88 3.53 1.52 -0.20
C VAL A 88 4.30 0.68 0.79
N ASP A 89 5.46 1.14 1.21
CA ASP A 89 6.23 0.43 2.22
C ASP A 89 5.52 0.54 3.56
N SER A 90 5.57 -0.52 4.34
CA SER A 90 4.77 -0.64 5.56
C SER A 90 5.24 0.25 6.71
N ASP A 91 6.40 0.88 6.58
CA ASP A 91 6.86 1.88 7.55
C ASP A 91 6.56 3.31 7.10
N ASP A 92 5.84 3.48 6.00
CA ASP A 92 5.41 4.77 5.48
C ASP A 92 3.92 4.99 5.73
N PHE A 93 3.44 6.19 5.46
CA PHE A 93 2.02 6.51 5.56
C PHE A 93 1.67 7.57 4.53
N LEU A 94 0.38 7.64 4.19
CA LEU A 94 -0.10 8.51 3.12
C LEU A 94 -0.96 9.66 3.65
N GLU A 95 -0.90 10.81 2.96
CA GLU A 95 -1.91 11.84 3.14
C GLU A 95 -3.27 11.32 2.73
N PRO A 96 -4.36 11.86 3.30
CA PRO A 96 -5.70 11.37 2.98
C PRO A 96 -6.07 11.41 1.50
N GLN A 97 -5.54 12.35 0.74
CA GLN A 97 -5.89 12.52 -0.67
C GLN A 97 -4.86 11.92 -1.63
N ALA A 98 -3.86 11.20 -1.12
CA ALA A 98 -2.75 10.73 -1.95
C ALA A 98 -3.20 9.83 -3.09
N LEU A 99 -4.04 8.84 -2.80
CA LEU A 99 -4.48 7.89 -3.82
C LEU A 99 -5.42 8.54 -4.83
N GLU A 100 -6.26 9.44 -4.38
CA GLU A 100 -7.14 10.18 -5.27
C GLU A 100 -6.33 11.00 -6.26
N LYS A 101 -5.31 11.69 -5.78
CA LYS A 101 -4.44 12.48 -6.65
C LYS A 101 -3.64 11.61 -7.59
N ALA A 102 -3.14 10.48 -7.11
CA ALA A 102 -2.38 9.57 -7.95
C ALA A 102 -3.25 8.99 -9.05
N ALA A 103 -4.47 8.57 -8.73
CA ALA A 103 -5.38 8.02 -9.72
C ALA A 103 -5.75 9.08 -10.76
N ALA A 104 -6.00 10.30 -10.32
CA ALA A 104 -6.31 11.40 -11.25
C ALA A 104 -5.15 11.66 -12.20
N LYS A 105 -3.92 11.59 -11.69
CA LYS A 105 -2.74 11.79 -12.52
C LYS A 105 -2.58 10.68 -13.55
N LEU A 106 -2.85 9.45 -13.15
CA LEU A 106 -2.82 8.31 -14.07
C LEU A 106 -3.88 8.44 -15.16
N ASP A 107 -5.09 8.83 -14.78
CA ASP A 107 -6.18 9.03 -15.74
C ASP A 107 -5.81 10.14 -16.74
N GLU A 108 -5.20 11.20 -16.25
CA GLU A 108 -4.84 12.35 -17.08
C GLU A 108 -3.73 12.02 -18.07
N THR A 109 -2.72 11.27 -17.63
CA THR A 109 -1.53 11.00 -18.45
C THR A 109 -1.65 9.74 -19.28
N GLY A 110 -2.57 8.84 -18.94
CA GLY A 110 -2.70 7.56 -19.63
C GLY A 110 -1.60 6.57 -19.29
N ALA A 111 -0.84 6.83 -18.21
CA ALA A 111 0.22 5.92 -17.79
C ALA A 111 -0.37 4.62 -17.25
N ASP A 112 0.35 3.51 -17.44
CA ASP A 112 -0.08 2.22 -16.93
C ASP A 112 0.34 2.00 -15.49
N LEU A 113 1.45 2.60 -15.08
CA LEU A 113 2.02 2.40 -13.76
C LEU A 113 2.69 3.68 -13.29
N VAL A 114 2.41 4.05 -12.06
CA VAL A 114 3.10 5.17 -11.39
C VAL A 114 3.70 4.65 -10.10
N ILE A 115 4.98 4.90 -9.91
CA ILE A 115 5.68 4.58 -8.68
C ILE A 115 6.17 5.89 -8.09
N PHE A 116 5.82 6.16 -6.84
CA PHE A 116 6.34 7.34 -6.19
C PHE A 116 6.70 7.04 -4.74
N ASP A 117 7.63 7.84 -4.27
CA ASP A 117 8.11 7.73 -2.90
C ASP A 117 7.18 8.55 -2.01
N VAL A 118 6.11 7.91 -1.58
CA VAL A 118 5.11 8.59 -0.76
C VAL A 118 5.66 8.98 0.60
N TYR A 119 6.63 8.22 1.10
CA TYR A 119 7.26 8.56 2.36
C TYR A 119 7.94 9.93 2.24
N GLN A 120 8.77 10.12 1.23
CA GLN A 120 9.40 11.41 1.02
C GLN A 120 8.38 12.50 0.81
N TYR A 121 7.33 12.19 0.09
CA TYR A 121 6.26 13.14 -0.15
C TYR A 121 5.67 13.64 1.16
N PHE A 122 5.36 12.73 2.08
CA PHE A 122 4.70 13.12 3.32
C PHE A 122 5.66 13.67 4.35
N MET A 123 6.83 13.10 4.48
CA MET A 123 7.78 13.54 5.50
C MET A 123 8.37 14.91 5.19
N LYS A 124 8.59 15.19 3.94
CA LYS A 124 9.13 16.48 3.51
C LYS A 124 8.07 17.41 2.99
N THR A 125 7.02 16.89 2.54
CA THR A 125 5.75 17.48 2.18
C THR A 125 5.77 18.59 1.17
N GLN A 126 6.67 19.49 1.33
CA GLN A 126 6.58 20.76 0.64
C GLN A 126 6.99 20.69 -0.80
N THR A 127 7.88 19.78 -1.10
CA THR A 127 8.51 19.81 -2.41
C THR A 127 8.43 18.49 -3.13
N LYS A 128 7.65 17.58 -2.61
CA LYS A 128 7.67 16.26 -3.17
C LYS A 128 7.02 16.20 -4.51
N GLU A 129 7.59 15.39 -5.35
CA GLU A 129 7.06 15.12 -6.66
C GLU A 129 6.77 13.66 -6.80
N VAL A 130 5.80 13.36 -7.65
CA VAL A 130 5.55 12.00 -8.05
C VAL A 130 6.71 11.55 -8.92
N ILE A 131 7.24 10.39 -8.59
CA ILE A 131 8.33 9.79 -9.34
C ILE A 131 7.72 8.67 -10.15
N ALA A 132 7.62 8.90 -11.41
CA ALA A 132 7.03 7.93 -12.31
C ALA A 132 8.11 7.07 -12.94
#